data_e7a3e0a50be8f38cdf8dce4ed8282b25
#
_entry.id   e7a3e0a50be8f38cdf8dce4ed8282b25
#
_cell.length_a   1.000
_cell.length_b   1.000
_cell.length_c   1.000
_cell.angle_alpha   90.00
_cell.angle_beta   90.00
_cell.angle_gamma   90.00
#
_symmetry.space_group_name_H-M   'P 1'
#
loop_
_entity.id
_entity.type
_entity.pdbx_description
1 polymer ?
#
loop_
_entity_poly.entity_id
_entity_poly.type
_entity_poly.pdbx_seq_one_letter_code
_entity_poly.pdbx_strand_id
1 'polypeptide(L)'
;LVNSQDVNPTSGTEFFLKCLVAVLFSFVLLVIYIAFRFKKIGGLSAGVFALVALVHDCFMVYAVFVFCRFPIDANFMAVVLTVLGNSINNTIVVYDRIRENRNLYGNSLSLKELVNMSITQSITRSVNTTVTTAFAVLAICVVCAICGVTSIMTFAIPMMAGLICGTYSSLCISGPL
;
A
#
# COMPACT_ATOMS: atom_id res chain seq x y z
N LEU A 1 -2.45 33.41 23.05
CA LEU A 1 -2.89 33.80 21.71
C LEU A 1 -2.93 32.53 20.86
N VAL A 2 -4.09 31.86 20.83
CA VAL A 2 -4.36 30.73 19.97
C VAL A 2 -4.60 31.30 18.57
N ASN A 3 -3.63 31.15 17.68
CA ASN A 3 -3.79 31.47 16.27
C ASN A 3 -4.59 30.33 15.63
N SER A 4 -5.93 30.40 15.70
CA SER A 4 -6.81 29.59 14.89
C SER A 4 -6.64 30.07 13.45
N GLN A 5 -5.83 29.36 12.69
CA GLN A 5 -5.87 29.48 11.23
C GLN A 5 -7.23 28.92 10.81
N ASP A 6 -8.19 29.81 10.61
CA ASP A 6 -9.44 29.50 9.94
C ASP A 6 -9.12 29.05 8.50
N VAL A 7 -8.88 27.75 8.35
CA VAL A 7 -8.79 27.13 7.02
C VAL A 7 -10.19 27.21 6.43
N ASN A 8 -10.39 28.04 5.43
CA ASN A 8 -11.65 28.16 4.72
C ASN A 8 -12.14 26.76 4.32
N PRO A 9 -13.38 26.37 4.65
CA PRO A 9 -13.92 25.04 4.29
C PRO A 9 -13.82 24.74 2.80
N THR A 10 -13.85 25.75 1.95
CA THR A 10 -13.62 25.65 0.50
C THR A 10 -12.21 25.15 0.15
N SER A 11 -11.19 25.53 0.92
CA SER A 11 -9.82 25.08 0.69
C SER A 11 -9.63 23.58 1.03
N GLY A 12 -10.36 23.07 2.02
CA GLY A 12 -10.32 21.65 2.40
C GLY A 12 -10.94 20.75 1.35
N THR A 13 -12.09 21.12 0.79
CA THR A 13 -12.75 20.35 -0.28
C THR A 13 -11.98 20.38 -1.58
N GLU A 14 -11.41 21.51 -1.97
CA GLU A 14 -10.54 21.59 -3.14
C GLU A 14 -9.28 20.75 -3.00
N PHE A 15 -8.64 20.77 -1.83
CA PHE A 15 -7.49 19.94 -1.52
C PHE A 15 -7.84 18.46 -1.64
N PHE A 16 -8.95 18.03 -1.02
CA PHE A 16 -9.41 16.65 -1.07
C PHE A 16 -9.69 16.17 -2.50
N LEU A 17 -10.36 17.00 -3.31
CA LEU A 17 -10.63 16.69 -4.72
C LEU A 17 -9.32 16.54 -5.52
N LYS A 18 -8.36 17.44 -5.34
CA LYS A 18 -7.05 17.34 -6.01
C LYS A 18 -6.31 16.06 -5.62
N CYS A 19 -6.35 15.68 -4.35
CA CYS A 19 -5.76 14.44 -3.86
C CYS A 19 -6.49 13.19 -4.41
N LEU A 20 -7.82 13.20 -4.49
CA LEU A 20 -8.60 12.12 -5.09
C LEU A 20 -8.23 11.91 -6.57
N VAL A 21 -8.12 13.01 -7.32
CA VAL A 21 -7.69 12.95 -8.73
C VAL A 21 -6.27 12.38 -8.84
N ALA A 22 -5.35 12.78 -7.95
CA ALA A 22 -3.98 12.24 -7.93
C ALA A 22 -3.95 10.73 -7.66
N VAL A 23 -4.76 10.24 -6.71
CA VAL A 23 -4.87 8.81 -6.40
C VAL A 23 -5.46 8.04 -7.58
N LEU A 24 -6.53 8.53 -8.20
CA LEU A 24 -7.14 7.90 -9.37
C LEU A 24 -6.16 7.86 -10.56
N PHE A 25 -5.45 8.95 -10.81
CA PHE A 25 -4.43 9.00 -11.85
C PHE A 25 -3.30 8.00 -11.58
N SER A 26 -2.85 7.89 -10.31
CA SER A 26 -1.87 6.90 -9.90
C SER A 26 -2.34 5.47 -10.15
N PHE A 27 -3.61 5.16 -9.86
CA PHE A 27 -4.18 3.84 -10.15
C PHE A 27 -4.17 3.50 -11.64
N VAL A 28 -4.54 4.46 -12.49
CA VAL A 28 -4.51 4.26 -13.95
C VAL A 28 -3.09 3.97 -14.42
N LEU A 29 -2.11 4.77 -13.98
CA LEU A 29 -0.70 4.56 -14.33
C LEU A 29 -0.19 3.21 -13.85
N LEU A 30 -0.55 2.78 -12.63
CA LEU A 30 -0.15 1.49 -12.07
C LEU A 30 -0.72 0.33 -12.86
N VAL A 31 -2.01 0.37 -13.23
CA VAL A 31 -2.63 -0.67 -14.06
C VAL A 31 -1.95 -0.76 -15.42
N ILE A 32 -1.71 0.37 -16.06
CA ILE A 32 -0.99 0.44 -17.35
C ILE A 32 0.41 -0.17 -17.20
N TYR A 33 1.15 0.21 -16.17
CA TYR A 33 2.49 -0.31 -15.90
C TYR A 33 2.47 -1.84 -15.72
N ILE A 34 1.58 -2.36 -14.87
CA ILE A 34 1.45 -3.81 -14.61
C ILE A 34 1.03 -4.55 -15.87
N ALA A 35 0.05 -4.02 -16.62
CA ALA A 35 -0.42 -4.61 -17.87
C ALA A 35 0.71 -4.78 -18.90
N PHE A 36 1.56 -3.76 -19.06
CA PHE A 36 2.71 -3.83 -19.95
C PHE A 36 3.83 -4.73 -19.42
N ARG A 37 4.13 -4.61 -18.13
CA ARG A 37 5.27 -5.31 -17.50
C ARG A 37 5.04 -6.83 -17.40
N PHE A 38 3.78 -7.24 -17.18
CA PHE A 38 3.41 -8.62 -16.89
C PHE A 38 2.51 -9.28 -17.95
N LYS A 39 2.62 -8.86 -19.21
CA LYS A 39 1.85 -9.43 -20.35
C LYS A 39 1.87 -10.96 -20.42
N LYS A 40 3.00 -11.60 -20.06
CA LYS A 40 3.19 -13.05 -20.14
C LYS A 40 2.39 -13.89 -19.12
N ILE A 41 1.93 -13.26 -18.03
CA ILE A 41 1.17 -13.92 -16.96
C ILE A 41 -0.27 -13.43 -16.85
N GLY A 42 -0.79 -12.79 -17.91
CA GLY A 42 -2.14 -12.22 -17.90
C GLY A 42 -2.18 -10.80 -17.33
N GLY A 43 -1.33 -9.91 -17.84
CA GLY A 43 -1.06 -8.59 -17.28
C GLY A 43 -2.28 -7.73 -16.95
N LEU A 44 -3.39 -7.82 -17.70
CA LEU A 44 -4.62 -7.11 -17.38
C LEU A 44 -5.32 -7.67 -16.13
N SER A 45 -5.43 -9.01 -16.03
CA SER A 45 -5.99 -9.66 -14.83
C SER A 45 -5.13 -9.32 -13.60
N ALA A 46 -3.81 -9.47 -13.69
CA ALA A 46 -2.88 -9.11 -12.62
C ALA A 46 -3.03 -7.65 -12.20
N GLY A 47 -3.21 -6.72 -13.17
CA GLY A 47 -3.45 -5.31 -12.90
C GLY A 47 -4.76 -5.07 -12.14
N VAL A 48 -5.85 -5.73 -12.52
CA VAL A 48 -7.14 -5.61 -11.83
C VAL A 48 -7.06 -6.15 -10.40
N PHE A 49 -6.44 -7.30 -10.18
CA PHE A 49 -6.29 -7.86 -8.83
C PHE A 49 -5.38 -7.02 -7.93
N ALA A 50 -4.30 -6.47 -8.49
CA ALA A 50 -3.47 -5.50 -7.78
C ALA A 50 -4.29 -4.27 -7.36
N LEU A 51 -5.19 -3.78 -8.23
CA LEU A 51 -6.05 -2.64 -7.94
C LEU A 51 -7.05 -2.95 -6.82
N VAL A 52 -7.64 -4.15 -6.82
CA VAL A 52 -8.51 -4.60 -5.72
C VAL A 52 -7.75 -4.60 -4.38
N ALA A 53 -6.51 -5.11 -4.36
CA ALA A 53 -5.67 -5.08 -3.16
C ALA A 53 -5.37 -3.64 -2.71
N LEU A 54 -5.07 -2.73 -3.64
CA LEU A 54 -4.81 -1.32 -3.33
C LEU A 54 -6.05 -0.59 -2.79
N VAL A 55 -7.23 -0.87 -3.34
CA VAL A 55 -8.50 -0.32 -2.82
C VAL A 55 -8.76 -0.83 -1.40
N HIS A 56 -8.51 -2.12 -1.15
CA HIS A 56 -8.58 -2.69 0.19
C HIS A 56 -7.63 -1.95 1.16
N ASP A 57 -6.39 -1.69 0.76
CA ASP A 57 -5.40 -1.00 1.59
C ASP A 57 -5.81 0.45 1.89
N CYS A 58 -6.37 1.18 0.91
CA CYS A 58 -6.96 2.50 1.14
C CYS A 58 -8.08 2.45 2.16
N PHE A 59 -8.96 1.45 2.06
CA PHE A 59 -10.07 1.28 2.98
C PHE A 59 -9.58 0.99 4.41
N MET A 60 -8.54 0.16 4.55
CA MET A 60 -7.94 -0.15 5.85
C MET A 60 -7.30 1.09 6.49
N VAL A 61 -6.56 1.90 5.72
CA VAL A 61 -6.00 3.16 6.23
C VAL A 61 -7.12 4.10 6.67
N TYR A 62 -8.17 4.25 5.86
CA TYR A 62 -9.33 5.08 6.20
C TYR A 62 -10.00 4.59 7.49
N ALA A 63 -10.20 3.27 7.64
CA ALA A 63 -10.78 2.69 8.84
C ALA A 63 -9.95 3.00 10.11
N VAL A 64 -8.62 2.95 10.02
CA VAL A 64 -7.74 3.32 11.14
C VAL A 64 -7.89 4.80 11.51
N PHE A 65 -7.96 5.71 10.53
CA PHE A 65 -8.19 7.14 10.80
C PHE A 65 -9.52 7.38 11.51
N VAL A 66 -10.59 6.74 11.06
CA VAL A 66 -11.92 6.84 11.66
C VAL A 66 -11.91 6.25 13.08
N PHE A 67 -11.31 5.07 13.28
CA PHE A 67 -11.26 4.41 14.58
C PHE A 67 -10.46 5.20 15.62
N CYS A 68 -9.32 5.75 15.21
CA CYS A 68 -8.47 6.59 16.07
C CYS A 68 -8.99 8.04 16.18
N ARG A 69 -10.05 8.40 15.45
CA ARG A 69 -10.60 9.76 15.38
C ARG A 69 -9.57 10.82 14.97
N PHE A 70 -8.68 10.45 14.08
CA PHE A 70 -7.71 11.39 13.50
C PHE A 70 -8.37 12.27 12.43
N PRO A 71 -7.95 13.54 12.29
CA PRO A 71 -8.46 14.41 11.26
C PRO A 71 -8.05 13.90 9.87
N ILE A 72 -8.97 13.98 8.91
CA ILE A 72 -8.71 13.65 7.51
C ILE A 72 -8.14 14.90 6.84
N ASP A 73 -6.84 15.04 6.89
CA ASP A 73 -6.07 16.18 6.40
C ASP A 73 -4.96 15.74 5.42
N ALA A 74 -3.96 16.59 5.22
CA ALA A 74 -2.78 16.28 4.40
C ALA A 74 -2.04 15.03 4.89
N ASN A 75 -2.02 14.74 6.19
CA ASN A 75 -1.38 13.54 6.74
C ASN A 75 -2.09 12.28 6.28
N PHE A 76 -3.43 12.28 6.24
CA PHE A 76 -4.19 11.16 5.70
C PHE A 76 -3.76 10.83 4.26
N MET A 77 -3.68 11.84 3.39
CA MET A 77 -3.27 11.63 1.99
C MET A 77 -1.82 11.15 1.88
N ALA A 78 -0.92 11.70 2.70
CA ALA A 78 0.47 11.27 2.75
C ALA A 78 0.61 9.79 3.18
N VAL A 79 -0.17 9.35 4.18
CA VAL A 79 -0.22 7.95 4.61
C VAL A 79 -0.76 7.06 3.49
N VAL A 80 -1.89 7.43 2.88
CA VAL A 80 -2.50 6.65 1.77
C VAL A 80 -1.48 6.46 0.64
N LEU A 81 -0.85 7.54 0.15
CA LEU A 81 0.13 7.44 -0.94
C LEU A 81 1.35 6.59 -0.56
N THR A 82 1.83 6.70 0.68
CA THR A 82 2.96 5.92 1.17
C THR A 82 2.62 4.43 1.26
N VAL A 83 1.45 4.10 1.82
CA VAL A 83 0.98 2.71 1.94
C VAL A 83 0.74 2.10 0.57
N LEU A 84 0.11 2.84 -0.36
CA LEU A 84 -0.08 2.40 -1.75
C LEU A 84 1.27 2.11 -2.43
N GLY A 85 2.24 3.01 -2.28
CA GLY A 85 3.58 2.82 -2.84
C GLY A 85 4.28 1.57 -2.30
N ASN A 86 4.16 1.30 -1.00
CA ASN A 86 4.71 0.10 -0.38
C ASN A 86 3.96 -1.18 -0.81
N SER A 87 2.63 -1.13 -0.85
CA SER A 87 1.79 -2.27 -1.24
C SER A 87 2.04 -2.68 -2.69
N ILE A 88 2.10 -1.71 -3.62
CA ILE A 88 2.40 -2.02 -5.01
C ILE A 88 3.81 -2.57 -5.19
N ASN A 89 4.79 -2.09 -4.43
CA ASN A 89 6.15 -2.61 -4.46
C ASN A 89 6.18 -4.10 -4.07
N ASN A 90 5.48 -4.48 -3.00
CA ASN A 90 5.35 -5.87 -2.57
C ASN A 90 4.63 -6.73 -3.64
N THR A 91 3.56 -6.22 -4.24
CA THR A 91 2.82 -6.89 -5.32
C THR A 91 3.70 -7.13 -6.55
N ILE A 92 4.49 -6.14 -6.96
CA ILE A 92 5.43 -6.26 -8.09
C ILE A 92 6.47 -7.35 -7.82
N VAL A 93 7.00 -7.45 -6.60
CA VAL A 93 7.97 -8.49 -6.22
C VAL A 93 7.38 -9.90 -6.39
N VAL A 94 6.14 -10.10 -5.95
CA VAL A 94 5.43 -11.38 -6.12
C VAL A 94 5.20 -11.68 -7.60
N TYR A 95 4.72 -10.72 -8.37
CA TYR A 95 4.46 -10.91 -9.81
C TYR A 95 5.73 -11.13 -10.63
N ASP A 96 6.82 -10.48 -10.27
CA ASP A 96 8.11 -10.70 -10.94
C ASP A 96 8.62 -12.11 -10.66
N ARG A 97 8.41 -12.63 -9.44
CA ARG A 97 8.74 -14.02 -9.09
C ARG A 97 7.85 -15.03 -9.82
N ILE A 98 6.57 -14.77 -9.95
CA ILE A 98 5.65 -15.60 -10.75
C ILE A 98 6.11 -15.64 -12.21
N ARG A 99 6.50 -14.50 -12.77
CA ARG A 99 7.00 -14.40 -14.14
C ARG A 99 8.31 -15.16 -14.33
N GLU A 100 9.23 -15.07 -13.38
CA GLU A 100 10.50 -15.80 -13.39
C GLU A 100 10.27 -17.31 -13.37
N ASN A 101 9.46 -17.79 -12.41
CA ASN A 101 9.11 -19.20 -12.31
C ASN A 101 8.37 -19.70 -13.55
N ARG A 102 7.51 -18.89 -14.16
CA ARG A 102 6.84 -19.22 -15.43
C ARG A 102 7.85 -19.42 -16.58
N ASN A 103 8.92 -18.61 -16.62
CA ASN A 103 9.96 -18.77 -17.62
C ASN A 103 10.84 -20.01 -17.37
N LEU A 104 11.08 -20.39 -16.10
CA LEU A 104 11.89 -21.54 -15.72
C LEU A 104 11.17 -22.86 -15.92
N TYR A 105 9.93 -22.96 -15.47
CA TYR A 105 9.15 -24.22 -15.46
C TYR A 105 8.21 -24.36 -16.66
N GLY A 106 7.98 -23.29 -17.43
CA GLY A 106 7.11 -23.30 -18.61
C GLY A 106 5.69 -23.78 -18.28
N ASN A 107 5.25 -24.84 -18.96
CA ASN A 107 3.93 -25.47 -18.76
C ASN A 107 4.00 -26.76 -17.92
N SER A 108 5.14 -27.07 -17.30
CA SER A 108 5.32 -28.29 -16.51
C SER A 108 4.58 -28.24 -15.16
N LEU A 109 4.28 -27.04 -14.66
CA LEU A 109 3.51 -26.82 -13.44
C LEU A 109 2.17 -26.19 -13.74
N SER A 110 1.14 -26.53 -12.95
CA SER A 110 -0.13 -25.83 -13.00
C SER A 110 0.04 -24.38 -12.55
N LEU A 111 -0.82 -23.47 -13.03
CA LEU A 111 -0.76 -22.04 -12.64
C LEU A 111 -0.84 -21.87 -11.12
N LYS A 112 -1.69 -22.66 -10.46
CA LYS A 112 -1.88 -22.64 -9.00
C LYS A 112 -0.62 -23.05 -8.24
N GLU A 113 0.06 -24.09 -8.65
CA GLU A 113 1.32 -24.54 -8.04
C GLU A 113 2.43 -23.53 -8.23
N LEU A 114 2.52 -22.94 -9.41
CA LEU A 114 3.50 -21.93 -9.75
C LEU A 114 3.32 -20.66 -8.92
N VAL A 115 2.07 -20.19 -8.73
CA VAL A 115 1.75 -19.04 -7.89
C VAL A 115 2.08 -19.34 -6.43
N ASN A 116 1.66 -20.49 -5.89
CA ASN A 116 1.92 -20.87 -4.51
C ASN A 116 3.42 -20.96 -4.20
N MET A 117 4.19 -21.55 -5.10
CA MET A 117 5.66 -21.62 -5.00
C MET A 117 6.27 -20.20 -5.02
N SER A 118 5.80 -19.33 -5.90
CA SER A 118 6.31 -17.97 -6.03
C SER A 118 6.03 -17.12 -4.79
N ILE A 119 4.84 -17.25 -4.21
CA ILE A 119 4.49 -16.58 -2.96
C ILE A 119 5.39 -17.07 -1.83
N THR A 120 5.56 -18.39 -1.69
CA THR A 120 6.42 -18.98 -0.66
C THR A 120 7.87 -18.48 -0.76
N GLN A 121 8.39 -18.31 -1.98
CA GLN A 121 9.72 -17.77 -2.21
C GLN A 121 9.83 -16.25 -1.92
N SER A 122 8.76 -15.52 -2.07
CA SER A 122 8.73 -14.04 -1.89
C SER A 122 8.39 -13.61 -0.47
N ILE A 123 7.69 -14.46 0.32
CA ILE A 123 7.15 -14.11 1.64
C ILE A 123 8.22 -13.63 2.61
N THR A 124 9.36 -14.31 2.67
CA THR A 124 10.45 -13.95 3.59
C THR A 124 10.98 -12.55 3.31
N ARG A 125 11.13 -12.19 2.04
CA ARG A 125 11.58 -10.86 1.64
C ARG A 125 10.54 -9.80 2.01
N SER A 126 9.28 -10.01 1.67
CA SER A 126 8.19 -9.07 1.96
C SER A 126 8.00 -8.87 3.47
N VAL A 127 8.03 -9.96 4.25
CA VAL A 127 7.92 -9.90 5.71
C VAL A 127 9.11 -9.18 6.31
N ASN A 128 10.35 -9.50 5.93
CA ASN A 128 11.53 -8.83 6.46
C ASN A 128 11.53 -7.33 6.15
N THR A 129 11.15 -6.93 4.94
CA THR A 129 11.03 -5.52 4.56
C THR A 129 9.98 -4.80 5.41
N THR A 130 8.82 -5.42 5.62
CA THR A 130 7.75 -4.83 6.43
C THR A 130 8.16 -4.74 7.89
N VAL A 131 8.79 -5.76 8.44
CA VAL A 131 9.27 -5.77 9.83
C VAL A 131 10.31 -4.66 10.05
N THR A 132 11.29 -4.53 9.17
CA THR A 132 12.31 -3.47 9.30
C THR A 132 11.71 -2.07 9.19
N THR A 133 10.76 -1.87 8.26
CA THR A 133 10.06 -0.58 8.12
C THR A 133 9.15 -0.31 9.33
N ALA A 134 8.45 -1.33 9.83
CA ALA A 134 7.63 -1.21 11.03
C ALA A 134 8.46 -0.85 12.27
N PHE A 135 9.66 -1.42 12.43
CA PHE A 135 10.58 -1.03 13.51
C PHE A 135 11.04 0.42 13.39
N ALA A 136 11.33 0.90 12.17
CA ALA A 136 11.68 2.30 11.96
C ALA A 136 10.53 3.25 12.34
N VAL A 137 9.31 2.94 11.92
CA VAL A 137 8.11 3.72 12.26
C VAL A 137 7.82 3.64 13.77
N LEU A 138 7.99 2.47 14.39
CA LEU A 138 7.84 2.30 15.83
C LEU A 138 8.83 3.17 16.60
N ALA A 139 10.09 3.21 16.17
CA ALA A 139 11.10 4.09 16.79
C ALA A 139 10.68 5.57 16.73
N ILE A 140 10.15 6.01 15.60
CA ILE A 140 9.58 7.37 15.46
C ILE A 140 8.42 7.57 16.44
N CYS A 141 7.49 6.62 16.55
CA CYS A 141 6.37 6.71 17.50
C CYS A 141 6.86 6.84 18.96
N VAL A 142 7.85 6.04 19.36
CA VAL A 142 8.42 6.08 20.71
C VAL A 142 9.06 7.44 21.00
N VAL A 143 9.90 7.95 20.08
CA VAL A 143 10.55 9.25 20.25
C VAL A 143 9.49 10.37 20.31
N CYS A 144 8.50 10.35 19.45
CA CYS A 144 7.43 11.36 19.45
C CYS A 144 6.57 11.31 20.72
N ALA A 145 6.33 10.12 21.27
CA ALA A 145 5.62 9.95 22.54
C ALA A 145 6.41 10.55 23.71
N ILE A 146 7.74 10.35 23.75
CA ILE A 146 8.62 10.91 24.78
C ILE A 146 8.72 12.43 24.63
N CYS A 147 8.84 12.95 23.41
CA CYS A 147 8.98 14.39 23.15
C CYS A 147 7.64 15.15 23.14
N GLY A 148 6.50 14.48 23.25
CA GLY A 148 5.16 15.09 23.25
C GLY A 148 4.72 15.65 21.88
N VAL A 149 5.32 15.18 20.78
CA VAL A 149 5.01 15.64 19.42
C VAL A 149 3.85 14.85 18.84
N THR A 150 2.62 15.29 19.11
CA THR A 150 1.41 14.57 18.69
C THR A 150 1.14 14.62 17.19
N SER A 151 1.57 15.68 16.49
CA SER A 151 1.34 15.84 15.04
C SER A 151 1.98 14.72 14.19
N ILE A 152 3.12 14.20 14.60
CA ILE A 152 3.78 13.09 13.90
C ILE A 152 3.10 11.75 14.21
N MET A 153 2.50 11.60 15.39
CA MET A 153 1.79 10.38 15.77
C MET A 153 0.56 10.15 14.90
N THR A 154 -0.15 11.21 14.49
CA THR A 154 -1.31 11.10 13.58
C THR A 154 -0.95 10.56 12.19
N PHE A 155 0.32 10.68 11.79
CA PHE A 155 0.87 10.08 10.57
C PHE A 155 1.42 8.68 10.82
N ALA A 156 2.22 8.49 11.87
CA ALA A 156 3.00 7.27 12.10
C ALA A 156 2.14 6.06 12.47
N ILE A 157 1.10 6.22 13.30
CA ILE A 157 0.23 5.12 13.73
C ILE A 157 -0.56 4.52 12.57
N PRO A 158 -1.30 5.30 11.75
CA PRO A 158 -2.01 4.75 10.61
C PRO A 158 -1.05 4.20 9.53
N MET A 159 0.12 4.80 9.37
CA MET A 159 1.15 4.29 8.46
C MET A 159 1.62 2.90 8.87
N MET A 160 1.89 2.66 10.15
CA MET A 160 2.29 1.34 10.65
C MET A 160 1.21 0.29 10.40
N ALA A 161 -0.05 0.60 10.70
CA ALA A 161 -1.17 -0.28 10.41
C ALA A 161 -1.33 -0.56 8.91
N GLY A 162 -1.23 0.48 8.07
CA GLY A 162 -1.29 0.37 6.62
C GLY A 162 -0.17 -0.48 6.02
N LEU A 163 1.06 -0.39 6.54
CA LEU A 163 2.18 -1.22 6.09
C LEU A 163 1.94 -2.71 6.36
N ILE A 164 1.41 -3.06 7.53
CA ILE A 164 1.10 -4.45 7.90
C ILE A 164 -0.04 -4.98 7.02
N CYS A 165 -1.14 -4.21 6.89
CA CYS A 165 -2.27 -4.57 6.03
C CYS A 165 -1.87 -4.69 4.56
N GLY A 166 -1.07 -3.77 4.04
CA GLY A 166 -0.59 -3.78 2.66
C GLY A 166 0.31 -4.98 2.32
N THR A 167 1.09 -5.47 3.29
CA THR A 167 1.87 -6.69 3.09
C THR A 167 0.98 -7.91 3.06
N TYR A 168 -0.01 -7.98 3.95
CA TYR A 168 -1.00 -9.05 3.95
C TYR A 168 -1.80 -9.07 2.63
N SER A 169 -2.32 -7.93 2.18
CA SER A 169 -3.11 -7.83 0.94
C SER A 169 -2.30 -8.21 -0.29
N SER A 170 -1.04 -7.79 -0.36
CA SER A 170 -0.15 -8.12 -1.47
C SER A 170 0.15 -9.61 -1.58
N LEU A 171 0.25 -10.33 -0.46
CA LEU A 171 0.55 -11.76 -0.43
C LEU A 171 -0.71 -12.63 -0.57
N CYS A 172 -1.82 -12.24 0.09
CA CYS A 172 -3.00 -13.06 0.22
C CYS A 172 -4.13 -12.70 -0.75
N ILE A 173 -4.20 -11.45 -1.22
CA ILE A 173 -5.24 -10.99 -2.15
C ILE A 173 -4.68 -10.94 -3.56
N SER A 174 -3.60 -10.19 -3.79
CA SER A 174 -3.11 -9.96 -5.16
C SER A 174 -2.37 -11.16 -5.75
N GLY A 175 -1.76 -12.01 -4.92
CA GLY A 175 -1.01 -13.20 -5.37
C GLY A 175 -1.89 -14.36 -5.82
N PRO A 176 -2.88 -14.82 -5.01
CA PRO A 176 -3.70 -15.99 -5.32
C PRO A 176 -4.80 -15.75 -6.36
N LEU A 177 -5.24 -14.50 -6.55
CA LEU A 177 -6.30 -14.11 -7.49
C LEU A 177 -5.75 -13.88 -8.90
#